data_2203b22d7343d0f2ab024902a220cc9b
#
_entry.id   2203b22d7343d0f2ab024902a220cc9b
#
_cell.length_a   1.000
_cell.length_b   1.000
_cell.length_c   1.000
_cell.angle_alpha   90.00
_cell.angle_beta   90.00
_cell.angle_gamma   90.00
#
_symmetry.space_group_name_H-M   'P 1'
#
loop_
_entity.id
_entity.type
_entity.pdbx_description
1 polymer ?
#
loop_
_entity_poly.entity_id
_entity_poly.type
_entity_poly.pdbx_seq_one_letter_code
_entity_poly.pdbx_strand_id
1 'polypeptide(L)'
;MRLLALLAAIGARAAGCQESAAPAQEPAEQAAPNVVWAVGDGADGSRQSKQVARMIGRDRPARFLYLGDVYERGTAAEFRRNYSSVYGALNRLTAPTPGNHEWGNRRTGYLPYWRRVKGRSQPGYYRFRLAGWDLLSLNSETAHGRGSRQQRWLTRAVRGRGTCRLAFMHRPYQSAGLHGDTRSLGALWRTLRGHARLVLSGHDHDMQRLRRSDGLTQYVSGAGGRGRYPLDTADRRVAFGRDDRFGALRIELRADRAKLEFRSATGAVLDRSQVRCRPLSG
;
A
#
# COMPACT_ATOMS: atom_id res chain seq x y z
N MET A 1 -36.10 -51.07 81.86
CA MET A 1 -36.40 -49.74 81.33
C MET A 1 -35.14 -49.03 81.00
N ARG A 2 -34.69 -49.02 79.72
CA ARG A 2 -33.54 -48.23 79.22
C ARG A 2 -33.95 -47.72 77.86
N LEU A 3 -34.04 -46.37 77.73
CA LEU A 3 -34.31 -45.67 76.50
C LEU A 3 -33.00 -45.68 75.68
N LEU A 4 -33.10 -46.09 74.43
CA LEU A 4 -32.07 -45.88 73.43
C LEU A 4 -32.42 -44.64 72.58
N ALA A 5 -31.56 -43.62 72.59
CA ALA A 5 -31.66 -42.45 71.73
C ALA A 5 -30.97 -42.74 70.40
N LEU A 6 -31.68 -42.56 69.33
CA LEU A 6 -31.14 -42.66 67.98
C LEU A 6 -30.66 -41.30 67.53
N LEU A 7 -29.36 -41.13 67.29
CA LEU A 7 -28.75 -39.93 66.66
C LEU A 7 -28.73 -40.08 65.15
N ALA A 8 -29.52 -39.23 64.46
CA ALA A 8 -29.50 -39.13 62.99
C ALA A 8 -28.41 -38.09 62.58
N ALA A 9 -27.39 -38.53 61.89
CA ALA A 9 -26.37 -37.66 61.30
C ALA A 9 -26.85 -37.10 59.96
N ILE A 10 -27.03 -35.78 59.87
CA ILE A 10 -27.37 -35.08 58.62
C ILE A 10 -26.04 -34.75 57.93
N GLY A 11 -25.72 -35.42 56.86
CA GLY A 11 -24.58 -35.11 55.98
C GLY A 11 -24.91 -33.93 55.06
N ALA A 12 -24.27 -32.80 55.29
CA ALA A 12 -24.32 -31.65 54.36
C ALA A 12 -23.41 -31.93 53.18
N ARG A 13 -23.99 -32.07 51.97
CA ARG A 13 -23.22 -32.06 50.71
C ARG A 13 -22.96 -30.62 50.35
N ALA A 14 -21.69 -30.22 50.35
CA ALA A 14 -21.22 -28.99 49.75
C ALA A 14 -21.27 -29.11 48.21
N ALA A 15 -22.15 -28.34 47.59
CA ALA A 15 -22.15 -28.16 46.15
C ALA A 15 -20.97 -27.23 45.76
N GLY A 16 -19.90 -27.81 45.18
CA GLY A 16 -18.84 -27.04 44.60
C GLY A 16 -19.31 -26.34 43.31
N CYS A 17 -19.42 -25.03 43.35
CA CYS A 17 -19.55 -24.21 42.15
C CYS A 17 -18.24 -24.32 41.36
N GLN A 18 -18.24 -25.07 40.27
CA GLN A 18 -17.19 -24.98 39.26
C GLN A 18 -17.38 -23.66 38.52
N GLU A 19 -16.52 -22.70 38.81
CA GLU A 19 -16.40 -21.47 38.07
C GLU A 19 -15.81 -21.83 36.70
N SER A 20 -16.67 -21.78 35.67
CA SER A 20 -16.24 -21.97 34.27
C SER A 20 -15.36 -20.79 33.87
N ALA A 21 -14.06 -21.01 33.81
CA ALA A 21 -13.12 -20.02 33.28
C ALA A 21 -13.50 -19.70 31.82
N ALA A 22 -13.89 -18.45 31.57
CA ALA A 22 -14.10 -17.94 30.22
C ALA A 22 -12.81 -18.13 29.39
N PRO A 23 -12.90 -18.53 28.11
CA PRO A 23 -11.73 -18.69 27.28
C PRO A 23 -10.98 -17.35 27.23
N ALA A 24 -9.68 -17.38 27.53
CA ALA A 24 -8.80 -16.24 27.42
C ALA A 24 -8.89 -15.72 25.97
N GLN A 25 -9.36 -14.48 25.81
CA GLN A 25 -9.34 -13.81 24.52
C GLN A 25 -7.89 -13.66 24.11
N GLU A 26 -7.51 -14.30 22.99
CA GLU A 26 -6.22 -14.05 22.38
C GLU A 26 -6.03 -12.54 22.22
N PRO A 27 -4.85 -11.99 22.60
CA PRO A 27 -4.61 -10.56 22.46
C PRO A 27 -4.77 -10.19 20.98
N ALA A 28 -5.64 -9.24 20.69
CA ALA A 28 -5.84 -8.73 19.33
C ALA A 28 -4.49 -8.30 18.78
N GLU A 29 -3.97 -9.09 17.84
CA GLU A 29 -2.66 -8.88 17.22
C GLU A 29 -2.62 -7.47 16.62
N GLN A 30 -1.80 -6.60 17.19
CA GLN A 30 -1.76 -5.18 16.86
C GLN A 30 -1.23 -4.98 15.42
N ALA A 31 -1.78 -3.98 14.73
CA ALA A 31 -1.29 -3.58 13.40
C ALA A 31 0.21 -3.28 13.46
N ALA A 32 0.98 -3.71 12.45
CA ALA A 32 2.41 -3.42 12.34
C ALA A 32 2.63 -1.91 12.05
N PRO A 33 3.04 -1.08 13.01
CA PRO A 33 2.91 0.39 12.95
C PRO A 33 3.80 1.04 11.87
N ASN A 34 4.72 0.31 11.30
CA ASN A 34 5.68 0.77 10.28
C ASN A 34 5.60 0.00 8.96
N VAL A 35 4.63 -0.90 8.81
CA VAL A 35 4.46 -1.67 7.56
C VAL A 35 3.50 -0.96 6.62
N VAL A 36 3.94 -0.84 5.38
CA VAL A 36 3.19 -0.26 4.26
C VAL A 36 3.13 -1.29 3.14
N TRP A 37 1.99 -1.42 2.49
CA TRP A 37 1.85 -2.16 1.24
C TRP A 37 1.55 -1.23 0.09
N ALA A 38 2.07 -1.55 -1.09
CA ALA A 38 1.86 -0.76 -2.30
C ALA A 38 1.54 -1.67 -3.48
N VAL A 39 0.45 -1.39 -4.19
CA VAL A 39 0.08 -2.04 -5.45
C VAL A 39 -0.91 -1.17 -6.23
N GLY A 40 -0.80 -1.18 -7.54
CA GLY A 40 -1.77 -0.67 -8.51
C GLY A 40 -2.41 -1.77 -9.33
N ASP A 41 -3.27 -1.38 -10.26
CA ASP A 41 -3.74 -2.22 -11.36
C ASP A 41 -4.47 -3.50 -10.92
N GLY A 42 -5.11 -3.42 -9.75
CA GLY A 42 -5.79 -4.55 -9.12
C GLY A 42 -7.28 -4.35 -8.84
N ALA A 43 -7.87 -3.20 -9.22
CA ALA A 43 -9.29 -2.96 -8.97
C ALA A 43 -10.13 -3.30 -10.22
N ASP A 44 -10.17 -4.58 -10.59
CA ASP A 44 -10.96 -5.12 -11.69
C ASP A 44 -12.05 -6.13 -11.23
N GLY A 45 -12.11 -6.41 -9.91
CA GLY A 45 -13.06 -7.35 -9.32
C GLY A 45 -12.70 -8.82 -9.47
N SER A 46 -11.55 -9.15 -10.11
CA SER A 46 -11.12 -10.51 -10.41
C SER A 46 -10.78 -11.33 -9.14
N ARG A 47 -10.66 -12.66 -9.34
CA ARG A 47 -10.19 -13.57 -8.29
C ARG A 47 -8.75 -13.26 -7.88
N GLN A 48 -7.92 -12.90 -8.84
CA GLN A 48 -6.51 -12.57 -8.65
C GLN A 48 -6.35 -11.32 -7.78
N SER A 49 -7.06 -10.24 -8.12
CA SER A 49 -7.04 -9.02 -7.33
C SER A 49 -7.52 -9.24 -5.89
N LYS A 50 -8.57 -10.04 -5.70
CA LYS A 50 -9.05 -10.43 -4.36
C LYS A 50 -8.02 -11.26 -3.58
N GLN A 51 -7.23 -12.10 -4.26
CA GLN A 51 -6.16 -12.87 -3.63
C GLN A 51 -5.02 -11.96 -3.14
N VAL A 52 -4.59 -11.00 -3.96
CA VAL A 52 -3.60 -9.97 -3.57
C VAL A 52 -4.12 -9.15 -2.39
N ALA A 53 -5.36 -8.68 -2.44
CA ALA A 53 -5.96 -7.90 -1.35
C ALA A 53 -6.03 -8.68 -0.03
N ARG A 54 -6.39 -9.98 -0.06
CA ARG A 54 -6.39 -10.83 1.13
C ARG A 54 -4.98 -11.03 1.71
N MET A 55 -3.97 -11.22 0.86
CA MET A 55 -2.57 -11.35 1.28
C MET A 55 -2.12 -10.07 2.01
N ILE A 56 -2.44 -8.88 1.46
CA ILE A 56 -2.15 -7.59 2.09
C ILE A 56 -2.88 -7.46 3.43
N GLY A 57 -4.17 -7.79 3.47
CA GLY A 57 -4.99 -7.65 4.68
C GLY A 57 -4.54 -8.52 5.86
N ARG A 58 -4.01 -9.73 5.58
CA ARG A 58 -3.47 -10.63 6.61
C ARG A 58 -2.25 -10.06 7.34
N ASP A 59 -1.44 -9.22 6.68
CA ASP A 59 -0.26 -8.58 7.28
C ASP A 59 -0.63 -7.34 8.13
N ARG A 60 -1.92 -6.96 8.19
CA ARG A 60 -2.45 -5.83 8.98
C ARG A 60 -1.59 -4.56 8.88
N PRO A 61 -1.36 -4.01 7.68
CA PRO A 61 -0.46 -2.89 7.48
C PRO A 61 -0.95 -1.61 8.16
N ALA A 62 -0.01 -0.74 8.52
CA ALA A 62 -0.33 0.63 8.97
C ALA A 62 -0.91 1.48 7.85
N ARG A 63 -0.50 1.25 6.60
CA ARG A 63 -0.99 1.95 5.40
C ARG A 63 -0.98 1.04 4.18
N PHE A 64 -1.94 1.31 3.29
CA PHE A 64 -2.02 0.74 1.96
C PHE A 64 -1.92 1.86 0.93
N LEU A 65 -0.89 1.86 0.09
CA LEU A 65 -0.72 2.79 -1.02
C LEU A 65 -1.35 2.15 -2.26
N TYR A 66 -2.52 2.65 -2.64
CA TYR A 66 -3.14 2.21 -3.90
C TYR A 66 -2.61 3.06 -5.04
N LEU A 67 -1.89 2.43 -5.97
CA LEU A 67 -1.11 3.09 -7.02
C LEU A 67 -1.93 3.37 -8.30
N GLY A 68 -3.24 3.38 -8.21
CA GLY A 68 -4.13 3.76 -9.29
C GLY A 68 -4.73 2.58 -10.06
N ASP A 69 -5.59 2.94 -10.96
CA ASP A 69 -6.41 2.16 -11.88
C ASP A 69 -7.54 1.35 -11.25
N VAL A 70 -8.73 1.88 -11.49
CA VAL A 70 -10.01 1.22 -11.21
C VAL A 70 -10.71 0.95 -12.56
N TYR A 71 -10.81 -0.29 -12.94
CA TYR A 71 -11.19 -0.73 -14.28
C TYR A 71 -12.70 -0.77 -14.50
N GLU A 72 -13.16 -0.44 -15.75
CA GLU A 72 -12.32 -0.03 -16.89
C GLU A 72 -12.12 1.48 -16.98
N ARG A 73 -12.97 2.30 -16.34
CA ARG A 73 -13.00 3.76 -16.51
C ARG A 73 -13.11 4.51 -15.17
N GLY A 74 -13.06 3.80 -14.05
CA GLY A 74 -13.20 4.37 -12.72
C GLY A 74 -14.50 5.12 -12.46
N THR A 75 -15.60 4.63 -13.02
CA THR A 75 -16.94 5.15 -12.75
C THR A 75 -17.35 4.86 -11.30
N ALA A 76 -18.37 5.57 -10.79
CA ALA A 76 -18.91 5.32 -9.45
C ALA A 76 -19.37 3.86 -9.28
N ALA A 77 -19.92 3.23 -10.33
CA ALA A 77 -20.32 1.84 -10.32
C ALA A 77 -19.11 0.89 -10.21
N GLU A 78 -18.03 1.17 -10.93
CA GLU A 78 -16.79 0.39 -10.88
C GLU A 78 -16.06 0.55 -9.55
N PHE A 79 -16.06 1.73 -8.96
CA PHE A 79 -15.57 1.88 -7.58
C PHE A 79 -16.33 1.01 -6.59
N ARG A 80 -17.66 0.88 -6.73
CA ARG A 80 -18.44 -0.02 -5.89
C ARG A 80 -18.20 -1.49 -6.20
N ARG A 81 -18.27 -1.87 -7.48
CA ARG A 81 -18.22 -3.27 -7.92
C ARG A 81 -16.80 -3.83 -7.92
N ASN A 82 -15.81 -3.06 -8.38
CA ASN A 82 -14.45 -3.52 -8.59
C ASN A 82 -13.55 -3.16 -7.40
N TYR A 83 -13.41 -1.84 -7.08
CA TYR A 83 -12.52 -1.42 -6.00
C TYR A 83 -13.01 -1.88 -4.61
N SER A 84 -14.27 -1.60 -4.25
CA SER A 84 -14.79 -1.94 -2.92
C SER A 84 -14.86 -3.44 -2.66
N SER A 85 -15.17 -4.25 -3.67
CA SER A 85 -15.22 -5.72 -3.52
C SER A 85 -13.83 -6.34 -3.32
N VAL A 86 -12.77 -5.64 -3.74
CA VAL A 86 -11.38 -6.10 -3.64
C VAL A 86 -10.70 -5.49 -2.42
N TYR A 87 -10.64 -4.17 -2.34
CA TYR A 87 -9.87 -3.42 -1.35
C TYR A 87 -10.71 -2.70 -0.29
N GLY A 88 -12.03 -2.88 -0.29
CA GLY A 88 -12.94 -2.17 0.61
C GLY A 88 -12.59 -2.33 2.09
N ALA A 89 -12.14 -3.51 2.51
CA ALA A 89 -11.68 -3.76 3.88
C ALA A 89 -10.44 -2.91 4.26
N LEU A 90 -9.65 -2.48 3.29
CA LEU A 90 -8.46 -1.65 3.48
C LEU A 90 -8.75 -0.14 3.37
N ASN A 91 -9.98 0.27 3.08
CA ASN A 91 -10.34 1.66 2.77
C ASN A 91 -9.84 2.68 3.80
N ARG A 92 -9.95 2.39 5.09
CA ARG A 92 -9.49 3.30 6.15
C ARG A 92 -7.98 3.50 6.14
N LEU A 93 -7.23 2.47 5.74
CA LEU A 93 -5.77 2.47 5.67
C LEU A 93 -5.24 3.00 4.34
N THR A 94 -6.10 3.06 3.29
CA THR A 94 -5.67 3.41 1.94
C THR A 94 -5.26 4.87 1.82
N ALA A 95 -4.08 5.09 1.24
CA ALA A 95 -3.63 6.37 0.68
C ALA A 95 -3.61 6.22 -0.85
N PRO A 96 -4.63 6.70 -1.56
CA PRO A 96 -4.75 6.49 -3.00
C PRO A 96 -3.97 7.51 -3.81
N THR A 97 -3.46 7.11 -4.98
CA THR A 97 -3.16 8.00 -6.09
C THR A 97 -4.02 7.60 -7.29
N PRO A 98 -4.50 8.54 -8.12
CA PRO A 98 -5.30 8.16 -9.28
C PRO A 98 -4.43 7.62 -10.41
N GLY A 99 -5.01 6.69 -11.19
CA GLY A 99 -4.47 6.22 -12.45
C GLY A 99 -5.22 6.79 -13.66
N ASN A 100 -4.78 6.41 -14.85
CA ASN A 100 -5.35 6.93 -16.08
C ASN A 100 -6.77 6.42 -16.34
N HIS A 101 -7.13 5.24 -15.86
CA HIS A 101 -8.46 4.68 -16.06
C HIS A 101 -9.53 5.50 -15.34
N GLU A 102 -9.32 5.93 -14.10
CA GLU A 102 -10.31 6.71 -13.36
C GLU A 102 -10.17 8.22 -13.50
N TRP A 103 -9.06 8.75 -14.02
CA TRP A 103 -8.86 10.20 -14.05
C TRP A 103 -9.85 10.93 -14.95
N GLY A 104 -10.27 10.32 -16.06
CA GLY A 104 -11.33 10.85 -16.92
C GLY A 104 -12.65 11.05 -16.17
N ASN A 105 -13.02 10.10 -15.34
CA ASN A 105 -14.24 10.10 -14.53
C ASN A 105 -14.03 10.57 -13.09
N ARG A 106 -12.94 11.29 -12.80
CA ARG A 106 -12.58 11.67 -11.41
C ARG A 106 -13.69 12.41 -10.66
N ARG A 107 -14.47 13.24 -11.36
CA ARG A 107 -15.54 14.06 -10.75
C ARG A 107 -16.74 13.25 -10.28
N THR A 108 -17.03 12.13 -10.93
CA THR A 108 -18.17 11.25 -10.66
C THR A 108 -17.78 9.94 -9.98
N GLY A 109 -16.55 9.47 -10.16
CA GLY A 109 -16.01 8.25 -9.59
C GLY A 109 -15.02 8.51 -8.45
N TYR A 110 -13.77 8.85 -8.79
CA TYR A 110 -12.64 8.94 -7.86
C TYR A 110 -12.88 9.91 -6.68
N LEU A 111 -13.16 11.18 -6.96
CA LEU A 111 -13.27 12.20 -5.93
C LEU A 111 -14.47 11.96 -4.98
N PRO A 112 -15.69 11.64 -5.45
CA PRO A 112 -16.81 11.32 -4.57
C PRO A 112 -16.58 10.07 -3.73
N TYR A 113 -15.97 9.01 -4.33
CA TYR A 113 -15.67 7.78 -3.60
C TYR A 113 -14.74 8.06 -2.41
N TRP A 114 -13.60 8.70 -2.65
CA TRP A 114 -12.63 8.97 -1.59
C TRP A 114 -13.11 10.00 -0.59
N ARG A 115 -13.90 10.99 -1.01
CA ARG A 115 -14.57 11.91 -0.07
C ARG A 115 -15.45 11.17 0.92
N ARG A 116 -16.26 10.22 0.45
CA ARG A 116 -17.10 9.41 1.32
C ARG A 116 -16.27 8.52 2.26
N VAL A 117 -15.24 7.85 1.76
CA VAL A 117 -14.37 6.95 2.55
C VAL A 117 -13.57 7.70 3.61
N LYS A 118 -13.07 8.91 3.29
CA LYS A 118 -12.19 9.68 4.17
C LYS A 118 -12.90 10.76 4.98
N GLY A 119 -14.19 10.97 4.78
CA GLY A 119 -14.95 12.05 5.41
C GLY A 119 -14.56 13.46 4.96
N ARG A 120 -13.69 13.60 3.97
CA ARG A 120 -13.17 14.86 3.44
C ARG A 120 -12.75 14.73 1.99
N SER A 121 -12.65 15.85 1.28
CA SER A 121 -12.13 15.87 -0.08
C SER A 121 -10.69 15.35 -0.12
N GLN A 122 -10.41 14.45 -1.06
CA GLN A 122 -9.07 13.93 -1.30
C GLN A 122 -8.37 14.86 -2.30
N PRO A 123 -7.25 15.51 -1.92
CA PRO A 123 -6.44 16.26 -2.87
C PRO A 123 -5.90 15.37 -3.99
N GLY A 124 -5.69 15.96 -5.18
CA GLY A 124 -5.11 15.22 -6.30
C GLY A 124 -3.66 14.80 -6.05
N TYR A 125 -2.95 15.53 -5.18
CA TYR A 125 -1.62 15.20 -4.66
C TYR A 125 -1.52 15.73 -3.22
N TYR A 126 -0.78 15.00 -2.35
CA TYR A 126 -0.72 15.29 -0.92
C TYR A 126 0.49 14.61 -0.26
N ARG A 127 0.71 14.94 1.02
CA ARG A 127 1.72 14.26 1.84
C ARG A 127 1.15 13.87 3.21
N PHE A 128 1.75 12.86 3.81
CA PHE A 128 1.51 12.47 5.20
C PHE A 128 2.78 11.85 5.78
N ARG A 129 2.82 11.72 7.11
CA ARG A 129 3.93 11.08 7.82
C ARG A 129 3.57 9.72 8.35
N LEU A 130 4.52 8.80 8.28
CA LEU A 130 4.43 7.46 8.88
C LEU A 130 5.84 6.99 9.24
N ALA A 131 6.02 6.49 10.49
CA ALA A 131 7.29 5.93 10.97
C ALA A 131 8.52 6.81 10.67
N GLY A 132 8.37 8.13 10.78
CA GLY A 132 9.45 9.10 10.52
C GLY A 132 9.68 9.45 9.04
N TRP A 133 8.96 8.81 8.12
CA TRP A 133 9.03 9.09 6.67
C TRP A 133 7.95 10.08 6.23
N ASP A 134 8.30 10.97 5.30
CA ASP A 134 7.31 11.72 4.51
C ASP A 134 6.93 10.87 3.28
N LEU A 135 5.65 10.56 3.15
CA LEU A 135 5.07 9.86 2.01
C LEU A 135 4.35 10.90 1.13
N LEU A 136 4.77 10.98 -0.13
CA LEU A 136 4.33 11.99 -1.09
C LEU A 136 3.49 11.31 -2.17
N SER A 137 2.16 11.47 -2.13
CA SER A 137 1.27 11.09 -3.23
C SER A 137 1.37 12.13 -4.33
N LEU A 138 1.72 11.71 -5.53
CA LEU A 138 1.77 12.52 -6.73
C LEU A 138 0.72 12.01 -7.73
N ASN A 139 0.28 12.89 -8.62
CA ASN A 139 -0.72 12.56 -9.63
C ASN A 139 -0.08 12.68 -11.02
N SER A 140 0.18 11.54 -11.65
CA SER A 140 0.72 11.47 -13.00
C SER A 140 -0.27 11.88 -14.09
N GLU A 141 -1.57 11.96 -13.77
CA GLU A 141 -2.66 12.23 -14.74
C GLU A 141 -3.08 13.70 -14.80
N THR A 142 -2.46 14.56 -13.98
CA THR A 142 -2.68 16.02 -14.04
C THR A 142 -1.42 16.73 -14.51
N ALA A 143 -1.48 18.04 -14.74
CA ALA A 143 -0.33 18.85 -15.13
C ALA A 143 0.83 18.68 -14.12
N HIS A 144 1.95 18.15 -14.57
CA HIS A 144 3.12 17.81 -13.76
C HIS A 144 4.45 18.33 -14.34
N GLY A 145 4.42 19.03 -15.47
CA GLY A 145 5.58 19.66 -16.08
C GLY A 145 6.19 20.78 -15.23
N ARG A 146 7.31 21.34 -15.71
CA ARG A 146 7.99 22.48 -15.06
C ARG A 146 7.01 23.65 -14.87
N GLY A 147 6.98 24.21 -13.66
CA GLY A 147 6.08 25.33 -13.32
C GLY A 147 4.61 24.96 -13.12
N SER A 148 4.20 23.70 -13.20
CA SER A 148 2.85 23.27 -12.86
C SER A 148 2.55 23.49 -11.36
N ARG A 149 1.26 23.57 -11.01
CA ARG A 149 0.85 23.69 -9.60
C ARG A 149 1.39 22.56 -8.74
N GLN A 150 1.37 21.32 -9.27
CA GLN A 150 1.88 20.15 -8.56
C GLN A 150 3.41 20.22 -8.39
N GLN A 151 4.15 20.59 -9.43
CA GLN A 151 5.60 20.69 -9.34
C GLN A 151 6.03 21.78 -8.34
N ARG A 152 5.37 22.96 -8.35
CA ARG A 152 5.62 24.00 -7.34
C ARG A 152 5.27 23.55 -5.92
N TRP A 153 4.17 22.82 -5.75
CA TRP A 153 3.81 22.21 -4.46
C TRP A 153 4.86 21.21 -4.00
N LEU A 154 5.30 20.31 -4.89
CA LEU A 154 6.32 19.32 -4.57
C LEU A 154 7.64 19.98 -4.14
N THR A 155 8.08 21.03 -4.87
CA THR A 155 9.29 21.79 -4.51
C THR A 155 9.19 22.36 -3.08
N ARG A 156 8.02 22.85 -2.67
CA ARG A 156 7.81 23.29 -1.28
C ARG A 156 7.75 22.13 -0.30
N ALA A 157 7.08 21.04 -0.68
CA ALA A 157 6.86 19.87 0.18
C ALA A 157 8.18 19.14 0.53
N VAL A 158 9.18 19.19 -0.35
CA VAL A 158 10.49 18.56 -0.11
C VAL A 158 11.53 19.50 0.51
N ARG A 159 11.18 20.76 0.77
CA ARG A 159 12.06 21.66 1.50
C ARG A 159 12.32 21.15 2.91
N GLY A 160 13.50 21.42 3.43
CA GLY A 160 13.95 20.92 4.72
C GLY A 160 14.81 19.65 4.59
N ARG A 161 15.75 19.52 5.52
CA ARG A 161 16.73 18.44 5.55
C ARG A 161 16.34 17.39 6.59
N GLY A 162 16.95 16.24 6.52
CA GLY A 162 16.86 15.21 7.54
C GLY A 162 15.62 14.31 7.52
N THR A 163 14.70 14.46 6.56
CA THR A 163 13.51 13.59 6.47
C THR A 163 13.64 12.56 5.37
N CYS A 164 13.43 11.31 5.70
CA CYS A 164 13.30 10.23 4.71
C CYS A 164 12.02 10.44 3.90
N ARG A 165 12.12 10.33 2.57
CA ARG A 165 10.95 10.52 1.70
C ARG A 165 10.79 9.39 0.71
N LEU A 166 9.51 9.00 0.54
CA LEU A 166 9.01 8.08 -0.45
C LEU A 166 7.93 8.80 -1.25
N ALA A 167 8.09 8.85 -2.59
CA ALA A 167 7.04 9.33 -3.48
C ALA A 167 6.31 8.16 -4.13
N PHE A 168 5.01 8.31 -4.40
CA PHE A 168 4.24 7.32 -5.13
C PHE A 168 3.26 7.99 -6.08
N MET A 169 3.11 7.39 -7.27
CA MET A 169 2.25 7.86 -8.36
C MET A 169 1.88 6.67 -9.26
N HIS A 170 0.92 6.83 -10.14
CA HIS A 170 0.50 5.73 -11.00
C HIS A 170 1.53 5.43 -12.09
N ARG A 171 1.83 6.39 -13.00
CA ARG A 171 2.78 6.14 -14.09
C ARG A 171 4.23 6.15 -13.61
N PRO A 172 5.06 5.19 -14.05
CA PRO A 172 6.48 5.18 -13.74
C PRO A 172 7.23 6.24 -14.59
N TYR A 173 8.25 6.87 -14.01
CA TYR A 173 9.18 7.68 -14.79
C TYR A 173 10.10 6.80 -15.65
N GLN A 174 10.55 5.69 -15.08
CA GLN A 174 11.33 4.66 -15.76
C GLN A 174 10.62 3.32 -15.63
N SER A 175 10.53 2.56 -16.71
CA SER A 175 9.98 1.20 -16.73
C SER A 175 10.59 0.40 -17.88
N ALA A 176 10.77 -0.88 -17.64
CA ALA A 176 11.09 -1.88 -18.65
C ALA A 176 9.84 -2.69 -19.06
N GLY A 177 8.65 -2.31 -18.57
CA GLY A 177 7.37 -2.93 -18.93
C GLY A 177 6.85 -2.45 -20.28
N LEU A 178 5.67 -2.93 -20.65
CA LEU A 178 5.02 -2.69 -21.94
C LEU A 178 4.86 -1.20 -22.28
N HIS A 179 4.51 -0.37 -21.30
CA HIS A 179 4.27 1.06 -21.51
C HIS A 179 5.56 1.90 -21.48
N GLY A 180 6.64 1.35 -20.91
CA GLY A 180 7.95 2.00 -20.87
C GLY A 180 7.99 3.28 -20.04
N ASP A 181 8.96 4.13 -20.36
CA ASP A 181 9.26 5.36 -19.62
C ASP A 181 8.19 6.44 -19.85
N THR A 182 7.74 7.08 -18.78
CA THR A 182 6.89 8.29 -18.86
C THR A 182 7.76 9.56 -18.70
N ARG A 183 8.46 9.93 -19.76
CA ARG A 183 9.45 11.03 -19.75
C ARG A 183 8.88 12.40 -19.38
N SER A 184 7.55 12.61 -19.59
CA SER A 184 6.86 13.84 -19.17
C SER A 184 6.91 14.09 -17.66
N LEU A 185 7.10 13.06 -16.84
CA LEU A 185 7.27 13.16 -15.38
C LEU A 185 8.66 13.70 -14.96
N GLY A 186 9.53 14.01 -15.92
CA GLY A 186 10.90 14.45 -15.65
C GLY A 186 11.03 15.67 -14.74
N ALA A 187 10.04 16.58 -14.73
CA ALA A 187 10.04 17.71 -13.81
C ALA A 187 9.84 17.30 -12.35
N LEU A 188 8.93 16.34 -12.09
CA LEU A 188 8.73 15.76 -10.76
C LEU A 188 9.93 14.94 -10.33
N TRP A 189 10.46 14.10 -11.24
CA TRP A 189 11.65 13.30 -10.97
C TRP A 189 12.85 14.16 -10.55
N ARG A 190 13.16 15.21 -11.32
CA ARG A 190 14.25 16.15 -10.99
C ARG A 190 14.02 16.84 -9.63
N THR A 191 12.77 17.16 -9.28
CA THR A 191 12.44 17.75 -7.98
C THR A 191 12.63 16.75 -6.82
N LEU A 192 12.41 15.45 -7.06
CA LEU A 192 12.62 14.40 -6.06
C LEU A 192 14.10 14.04 -5.87
N ARG A 193 14.93 14.26 -6.91
CA ARG A 193 16.36 13.99 -6.87
C ARG A 193 17.05 14.75 -5.73
N GLY A 194 17.81 14.06 -4.90
CA GLY A 194 18.43 14.60 -3.69
C GLY A 194 17.51 14.74 -2.48
N HIS A 195 16.17 14.69 -2.68
CA HIS A 195 15.18 14.88 -1.63
C HIS A 195 14.42 13.62 -1.22
N ALA A 196 14.29 12.65 -2.10
CA ALA A 196 13.66 11.37 -1.82
C ALA A 196 14.64 10.20 -2.01
N ARG A 197 14.23 8.99 -1.65
CA ARG A 197 15.00 7.76 -1.82
C ARG A 197 14.26 6.72 -2.63
N LEU A 198 12.94 6.72 -2.53
CA LEU A 198 12.05 5.74 -3.14
C LEU A 198 11.01 6.43 -4.01
N VAL A 199 10.73 5.83 -5.17
CA VAL A 199 9.59 6.15 -6.02
C VAL A 199 8.84 4.87 -6.32
N LEU A 200 7.53 4.84 -6.08
CA LEU A 200 6.67 3.69 -6.34
C LEU A 200 5.68 4.03 -7.44
N SER A 201 5.42 3.08 -8.33
CA SER A 201 4.48 3.23 -9.43
C SER A 201 3.74 1.93 -9.71
N GLY A 202 2.58 2.03 -10.39
CA GLY A 202 1.85 0.94 -11.02
C GLY A 202 1.99 1.04 -12.54
N HIS A 203 0.86 0.97 -13.26
CA HIS A 203 0.67 1.18 -14.69
C HIS A 203 1.19 0.05 -15.58
N ASP A 204 2.43 -0.37 -15.46
CA ASP A 204 2.90 -1.62 -16.05
C ASP A 204 2.50 -2.78 -15.12
N HIS A 205 1.77 -3.77 -15.68
CA HIS A 205 1.15 -4.85 -14.91
C HIS A 205 2.16 -5.96 -14.59
N ASP A 206 3.24 -5.54 -13.96
CA ASP A 206 4.37 -6.38 -13.58
C ASP A 206 4.96 -5.95 -12.22
N MET A 207 6.07 -6.54 -11.84
CA MET A 207 6.85 -6.16 -10.66
C MET A 207 8.28 -5.86 -11.07
N GLN A 208 8.74 -4.63 -10.85
CA GLN A 208 10.10 -4.21 -11.16
C GLN A 208 10.75 -3.51 -9.98
N ARG A 209 12.01 -3.83 -9.73
CA ARG A 209 12.94 -2.98 -8.98
C ARG A 209 14.04 -2.53 -9.93
N LEU A 210 14.09 -1.24 -10.17
CA LEU A 210 15.13 -0.67 -11.04
C LEU A 210 16.39 -0.37 -10.23
N ARG A 211 17.53 -0.41 -10.90
CA ARG A 211 18.79 0.04 -10.32
C ARG A 211 18.69 1.50 -9.96
N ARG A 212 19.38 1.89 -8.90
CA ARG A 212 19.38 3.27 -8.41
C ARG A 212 19.88 4.24 -9.48
N SER A 213 19.08 5.24 -9.78
CA SER A 213 19.36 6.33 -10.70
C SER A 213 19.10 7.67 -10.02
N ASP A 214 19.96 8.68 -10.20
CA ASP A 214 19.81 10.02 -9.61
C ASP A 214 19.62 10.02 -8.08
N GLY A 215 20.11 9.02 -7.37
CA GLY A 215 19.90 8.85 -5.94
C GLY A 215 18.54 8.28 -5.54
N LEU A 216 17.67 7.97 -6.52
CA LEU A 216 16.34 7.38 -6.35
C LEU A 216 16.36 5.90 -6.76
N THR A 217 15.62 5.07 -6.04
CA THR A 217 15.30 3.69 -6.45
C THR A 217 13.83 3.63 -6.79
N GLN A 218 13.50 3.26 -8.01
CA GLN A 218 12.12 3.11 -8.45
C GLN A 218 11.69 1.65 -8.40
N TYR A 219 10.45 1.45 -7.95
CA TYR A 219 9.74 0.17 -7.98
C TYR A 219 8.45 0.34 -8.78
N VAL A 220 8.18 -0.59 -9.68
CA VAL A 220 6.89 -0.75 -10.32
C VAL A 220 6.19 -1.92 -9.63
N SER A 221 4.98 -1.71 -9.14
CA SER A 221 4.14 -2.68 -8.45
C SER A 221 2.72 -2.60 -9.01
N GLY A 222 2.59 -2.99 -10.28
CA GLY A 222 1.33 -3.00 -11.02
C GLY A 222 0.72 -4.39 -11.22
N ALA A 223 1.28 -5.42 -10.58
CA ALA A 223 0.79 -6.80 -10.67
C ALA A 223 -0.40 -7.09 -9.72
N GLY A 224 -1.29 -6.12 -9.51
CA GLY A 224 -2.38 -6.17 -8.53
C GLY A 224 -3.54 -7.09 -8.86
N GLY A 225 -3.61 -7.62 -10.09
CA GLY A 225 -4.66 -8.59 -10.46
C GLY A 225 -5.25 -8.42 -11.85
N ARG A 226 -5.15 -7.26 -12.47
CA ARG A 226 -5.45 -7.05 -13.89
C ARG A 226 -4.45 -7.82 -14.76
N GLY A 227 -4.82 -8.16 -16.01
CA GLY A 227 -3.97 -8.91 -16.93
C GLY A 227 -2.51 -8.47 -16.91
N ARG A 228 -1.59 -9.39 -17.02
CA ARG A 228 -0.15 -9.13 -16.92
C ARG A 228 0.40 -8.65 -18.26
N TYR A 229 1.44 -7.82 -18.21
CA TYR A 229 2.15 -7.33 -19.39
C TYR A 229 3.58 -7.88 -19.41
N PRO A 230 4.17 -8.07 -20.62
CA PRO A 230 5.54 -8.52 -20.74
C PRO A 230 6.52 -7.47 -20.18
N LEU A 231 7.59 -7.97 -19.61
CA LEU A 231 8.69 -7.20 -19.06
C LEU A 231 9.98 -7.51 -19.82
N ASP A 232 10.69 -6.48 -20.28
CA ASP A 232 12.05 -6.66 -20.81
C ASP A 232 13.05 -6.84 -19.64
N THR A 233 13.31 -8.10 -19.30
CA THR A 233 14.28 -8.45 -18.26
C THR A 233 15.74 -8.24 -18.72
N ALA A 234 16.00 -8.02 -20.02
CA ALA A 234 17.31 -7.70 -20.55
C ALA A 234 17.66 -6.22 -20.38
N ASP A 235 16.70 -5.36 -20.08
CA ASP A 235 16.96 -3.96 -19.78
C ASP A 235 17.92 -3.84 -18.58
N ARG A 236 19.10 -3.28 -18.82
CA ARG A 236 20.18 -3.14 -17.82
C ARG A 236 19.76 -2.35 -16.56
N ARG A 237 18.67 -1.58 -16.64
CA ARG A 237 18.11 -0.86 -15.50
C ARG A 237 17.39 -1.78 -14.51
N VAL A 238 16.94 -2.95 -14.96
CA VAL A 238 16.24 -3.91 -14.12
C VAL A 238 17.21 -4.62 -13.19
N ALA A 239 16.98 -4.51 -11.88
CA ALA A 239 17.69 -5.25 -10.86
C ALA A 239 16.89 -6.48 -10.36
N PHE A 240 15.58 -6.41 -10.49
CA PHE A 240 14.62 -7.51 -10.30
C PHE A 240 13.41 -7.23 -11.17
N GLY A 241 12.87 -8.27 -11.82
CA GLY A 241 11.67 -8.18 -12.65
C GLY A 241 10.88 -9.49 -12.67
N ARG A 242 9.54 -9.39 -12.62
CA ARG A 242 8.60 -10.52 -12.75
C ARG A 242 7.32 -10.07 -13.40
N ASP A 243 6.90 -10.78 -14.43
CA ASP A 243 5.65 -10.59 -15.18
C ASP A 243 4.76 -11.86 -15.21
N ASP A 244 5.21 -12.93 -14.56
CA ASP A 244 4.55 -14.24 -14.55
C ASP A 244 3.65 -14.45 -13.32
N ARG A 245 3.60 -13.49 -12.38
CA ARG A 245 2.86 -13.62 -11.12
C ARG A 245 2.14 -12.34 -10.73
N PHE A 246 1.02 -12.48 -10.02
CA PHE A 246 0.38 -11.40 -9.30
C PHE A 246 1.00 -11.24 -7.91
N GLY A 247 1.01 -10.02 -7.40
CA GLY A 247 1.60 -9.71 -6.11
C GLY A 247 1.60 -8.24 -5.78
N ALA A 248 2.33 -7.87 -4.73
CA ALA A 248 2.42 -6.51 -4.24
C ALA A 248 3.76 -6.26 -3.53
N LEU A 249 4.11 -5.00 -3.34
CA LEU A 249 5.30 -4.56 -2.64
C LEU A 249 4.99 -4.31 -1.16
N ARG A 250 5.63 -5.05 -0.28
CA ARG A 250 5.65 -4.85 1.17
C ARG A 250 6.84 -3.98 1.54
N ILE A 251 6.64 -2.98 2.40
CA ILE A 251 7.65 -2.02 2.81
C ILE A 251 7.60 -1.89 4.34
N GLU A 252 8.70 -2.18 5.00
CA GLU A 252 8.89 -1.90 6.42
C GLU A 252 9.74 -0.63 6.55
N LEU A 253 9.13 0.45 7.04
CA LEU A 253 9.78 1.73 7.24
C LEU A 253 10.48 1.75 8.61
N ARG A 254 11.77 2.09 8.63
CA ARG A 254 12.57 2.32 9.84
C ARG A 254 13.19 3.71 9.77
N ALA A 255 13.66 4.22 10.89
CA ALA A 255 14.20 5.59 10.97
C ALA A 255 15.33 5.87 9.96
N ASP A 256 16.17 4.87 9.67
CA ASP A 256 17.35 4.97 8.81
C ASP A 256 17.24 4.26 7.47
N ARG A 257 16.21 3.45 7.26
CA ARG A 257 16.05 2.61 6.07
C ARG A 257 14.61 2.17 5.82
N ALA A 258 14.34 1.75 4.60
CA ALA A 258 13.19 0.92 4.25
C ALA A 258 13.67 -0.48 3.86
N LYS A 259 13.03 -1.54 4.37
CA LYS A 259 13.17 -2.90 3.87
C LYS A 259 11.98 -3.18 2.95
N LEU A 260 12.24 -3.72 1.77
CA LEU A 260 11.25 -3.92 0.74
C LEU A 260 11.25 -5.37 0.29
N GLU A 261 10.05 -5.92 0.11
CA GLU A 261 9.85 -7.28 -0.39
C GLU A 261 8.75 -7.28 -1.45
N PHE A 262 9.04 -7.73 -2.66
CA PHE A 262 7.97 -8.16 -3.53
C PHE A 262 7.46 -9.52 -3.06
N ARG A 263 6.15 -9.62 -2.86
CA ARG A 263 5.49 -10.87 -2.49
C ARG A 263 4.45 -11.25 -3.53
N SER A 264 4.43 -12.54 -3.86
CA SER A 264 3.37 -13.09 -4.71
C SER A 264 2.01 -13.05 -3.99
N ALA A 265 0.92 -13.19 -4.72
CA ALA A 265 -0.43 -13.28 -4.15
C ALA A 265 -0.62 -14.44 -3.15
N THR A 266 0.27 -15.45 -3.18
CA THR A 266 0.30 -16.55 -2.20
C THR A 266 1.14 -16.24 -0.96
N GLY A 267 1.82 -15.08 -0.92
CA GLY A 267 2.66 -14.63 0.20
C GLY A 267 4.15 -14.98 0.06
N ALA A 268 4.54 -15.75 -0.96
CA ALA A 268 5.95 -16.08 -1.19
C ALA A 268 6.77 -14.82 -1.50
N VAL A 269 7.93 -14.70 -0.88
CA VAL A 269 8.87 -13.59 -1.15
C VAL A 269 9.59 -13.85 -2.47
N LEU A 270 9.46 -12.90 -3.39
CA LEU A 270 10.05 -12.96 -4.73
C LEU A 270 11.36 -12.16 -4.83
N ASP A 271 11.44 -11.05 -4.12
CA ASP A 271 12.63 -10.19 -4.04
C ASP A 271 12.75 -9.58 -2.65
N ARG A 272 13.98 -9.36 -2.19
CA ARG A 272 14.30 -8.60 -0.99
C ARG A 272 15.32 -7.52 -1.30
N SER A 273 15.09 -6.35 -0.75
CA SER A 273 15.98 -5.22 -0.94
C SER A 273 15.91 -4.27 0.25
N GLN A 274 16.89 -3.38 0.32
CA GLN A 274 16.94 -2.36 1.36
C GLN A 274 17.40 -1.04 0.75
N VAL A 275 16.72 0.04 1.13
CA VAL A 275 17.12 1.40 0.74
C VAL A 275 17.41 2.19 2.01
N ARG A 276 18.67 2.59 2.17
CA ARG A 276 19.08 3.45 3.29
C ARG A 276 18.58 4.87 3.07
N CYS A 277 18.04 5.43 4.12
CA CYS A 277 17.73 6.83 4.20
C CYS A 277 18.74 7.49 5.15
N ARG A 278 19.82 8.05 4.61
CA ARG A 278 20.65 8.97 5.39
C ARG A 278 19.93 10.31 5.45
N PRO A 279 19.80 10.96 6.63
CA PRO A 279 19.54 12.38 6.66
C PRO A 279 20.51 13.03 5.68
N LEU A 280 20.04 13.94 4.85
CA LEU A 280 20.95 14.77 4.05
C LEU A 280 21.77 15.52 5.09
N SER A 281 23.05 15.12 5.27
CA SER A 281 24.00 15.88 6.07
C SER A 281 23.96 17.31 5.57
N GLY A 282 23.68 18.22 6.47
CA GLY A 282 23.73 19.64 6.21
C GLY A 282 25.10 20.13 5.78
#